data_55fdcae9689013a6d6a24b255f545750
#
_entry.id   55fdcae9689013a6d6a24b255f545750
#
_cell.length_a   1.000
_cell.length_b   1.000
_cell.length_c   1.000
_cell.angle_alpha   90.00
_cell.angle_beta   90.00
_cell.angle_gamma   90.00
#
_symmetry.space_group_name_H-M   'P 1'
#
loop_
_entity.id
_entity.type
_entity.pdbx_description
1 polymer ?
#
loop_
_entity_poly.entity_id
_entity_poly.type
_entity_poly.pdbx_seq_one_letter_code
_entity_poly.pdbx_strand_id
1 'polypeptide(L)'
;MRQRLSDRIQVALPAEEAFQLFTPRGESEWARGWNPTFPAPTADDSEPGTVFETDTHGHRRTWLVTDRVQGKRIAYAQLIPGERAGSITITLDATTDGTEAEIVYDLTPLSDAGAHHLGQFANGYGDYLRSWEAAIAACLSKRPRVA
;
A
#
# COMPACT_ATOMS: atom_id res chain seq x y z
N MET A 1 9.17 16.46 -11.03
CA MET A 1 8.47 15.82 -12.16
C MET A 1 7.64 14.67 -11.67
N ARG A 2 6.37 14.64 -12.06
CA ARG A 2 5.44 13.55 -11.70
C ARG A 2 5.95 12.21 -12.22
N GLN A 3 5.85 11.18 -11.37
CA GLN A 3 6.27 9.81 -11.68
C GLN A 3 5.08 8.87 -11.52
N ARG A 4 4.84 8.04 -12.54
CA ARG A 4 3.87 6.95 -12.44
C ARG A 4 4.63 5.63 -12.47
N LEU A 5 4.57 4.89 -11.37
CA LEU A 5 5.29 3.63 -11.18
C LEU A 5 4.27 2.50 -11.07
N SER A 6 4.48 1.42 -11.79
CA SER A 6 3.58 0.28 -11.81
C SER A 6 4.38 -1.02 -11.80
N ASP A 7 3.96 -1.96 -10.97
CA ASP A 7 4.50 -3.32 -10.95
C ASP A 7 3.48 -4.24 -10.29
N ARG A 8 3.74 -5.54 -10.31
CA ARG A 8 2.82 -6.57 -9.83
C ARG A 8 3.50 -7.50 -8.84
N ILE A 9 2.69 -8.02 -7.91
CA ILE A 9 3.13 -9.05 -6.97
C ILE A 9 2.13 -10.20 -6.99
N GLN A 10 2.61 -11.39 -6.58
CA GLN A 10 1.77 -12.57 -6.45
C GLN A 10 1.47 -12.82 -4.98
N VAL A 11 0.20 -13.07 -4.67
CA VAL A 11 -0.28 -13.35 -3.32
C VAL A 11 -0.99 -14.70 -3.31
N ALA A 12 -0.55 -15.61 -2.43
CA ALA A 12 -1.08 -16.97 -2.37
C ALA A 12 -2.37 -17.03 -1.53
N LEU A 13 -3.35 -16.19 -1.89
CA LEU A 13 -4.69 -16.14 -1.29
C LEU A 13 -5.71 -15.80 -2.35
N PRO A 14 -6.97 -16.23 -2.21
CA PRO A 14 -8.06 -15.74 -3.03
C PRO A 14 -8.19 -14.21 -2.91
N ALA A 15 -8.72 -13.56 -3.95
CA ALA A 15 -8.76 -12.10 -4.04
C ALA A 15 -9.44 -11.43 -2.84
N GLU A 16 -10.54 -11.97 -2.33
CA GLU A 16 -11.25 -11.39 -1.19
C GLU A 16 -10.39 -11.40 0.09
N GLU A 17 -9.62 -12.46 0.30
CA GLU A 17 -8.73 -12.56 1.45
C GLU A 17 -7.47 -11.71 1.23
N ALA A 18 -6.92 -11.72 0.02
CA ALA A 18 -5.76 -10.90 -0.33
C ALA A 18 -6.06 -9.41 -0.16
N PHE A 19 -7.27 -8.97 -0.48
CA PHE A 19 -7.71 -7.59 -0.32
C PHE A 19 -7.48 -7.08 1.10
N GLN A 20 -7.74 -7.90 2.11
CA GLN A 20 -7.61 -7.50 3.52
C GLN A 20 -6.17 -7.15 3.88
N LEU A 21 -5.18 -7.70 3.18
CA LEU A 21 -3.77 -7.39 3.42
C LEU A 21 -3.40 -5.98 2.98
N PHE A 22 -4.20 -5.35 2.14
CA PHE A 22 -3.92 -4.02 1.57
C PHE A 22 -4.78 -2.91 2.17
N THR A 23 -5.62 -3.23 3.17
CA THR A 23 -6.32 -2.22 3.95
C THR A 23 -5.36 -1.55 4.93
N PRO A 24 -5.67 -0.36 5.47
CA PRO A 24 -4.77 0.31 6.41
C PRO A 24 -4.34 -0.57 7.59
N ARG A 25 -5.27 -1.25 8.26
CA ARG A 25 -4.92 -2.14 9.37
C ARG A 25 -4.33 -3.46 8.88
N GLY A 26 -4.77 -3.94 7.73
CA GLY A 26 -4.27 -5.20 7.17
C GLY A 26 -2.79 -5.16 6.83
N GLU A 27 -2.28 -4.02 6.39
CA GLU A 27 -0.86 -3.86 6.10
C GLU A 27 0.01 -4.00 7.35
N SER A 28 -0.54 -3.77 8.54
CA SER A 28 0.17 -3.96 9.80
C SER A 28 0.60 -5.41 10.03
N GLU A 29 -0.04 -6.37 9.38
CA GLU A 29 0.29 -7.78 9.52
C GLU A 29 1.62 -8.16 8.85
N TRP A 30 2.01 -7.44 7.81
CA TRP A 30 3.19 -7.80 7.03
C TRP A 30 4.16 -6.65 6.74
N ALA A 31 3.68 -5.41 6.74
CA ALA A 31 4.53 -4.26 6.41
C ALA A 31 5.29 -3.80 7.66
N ARG A 32 6.60 -3.99 7.65
CA ARG A 32 7.45 -3.66 8.79
C ARG A 32 7.43 -2.16 9.08
N GLY A 33 7.20 -1.79 10.35
CA GLY A 33 7.15 -0.40 10.77
C GLY A 33 5.85 0.32 10.39
N TRP A 34 4.92 -0.36 9.77
CA TRP A 34 3.63 0.20 9.42
C TRP A 34 2.74 0.24 10.66
N ASN A 35 2.34 1.44 11.06
CA ASN A 35 1.58 1.63 12.29
C ASN A 35 0.57 2.78 12.09
N PRO A 36 -0.57 2.50 11.45
CA PRO A 36 -1.56 3.53 11.15
C PRO A 36 -2.26 4.02 12.40
N THR A 37 -2.46 5.34 12.48
CA THR A 37 -3.28 5.97 13.51
C THR A 37 -4.43 6.70 12.83
N PHE A 38 -5.61 6.68 13.48
CA PHE A 38 -6.83 7.24 12.91
C PHE A 38 -7.26 8.43 13.76
N PRO A 39 -7.18 9.67 13.21
CA PRO A 39 -7.62 10.86 13.96
C PRO A 39 -9.10 10.81 14.34
N ALA A 40 -9.93 10.19 13.50
CA ALA A 40 -11.33 9.93 13.81
C ALA A 40 -11.54 8.43 13.99
N PRO A 41 -12.31 8.00 15.00
CA PRO A 41 -12.61 6.58 15.18
C PRO A 41 -13.27 5.99 13.93
N THR A 42 -12.82 4.79 13.53
CA THR A 42 -13.41 4.11 12.39
C THR A 42 -13.47 2.60 12.65
N ALA A 43 -14.61 2.00 12.31
CA ALA A 43 -14.79 0.56 12.33
C ALA A 43 -14.40 -0.07 10.99
N ASP A 44 -14.63 0.66 9.88
CA ASP A 44 -14.31 0.22 8.52
C ASP A 44 -13.18 1.11 7.99
N ASP A 45 -11.94 0.65 8.17
CA ASP A 45 -10.75 1.40 7.83
C ASP A 45 -10.51 1.56 6.33
N SER A 46 -11.20 0.78 5.50
CA SER A 46 -11.09 0.87 4.03
C SER A 46 -12.24 1.63 3.38
N GLU A 47 -13.15 2.20 4.17
CA GLU A 47 -14.23 3.02 3.64
C GLU A 47 -13.66 4.29 2.98
N PRO A 48 -14.08 4.63 1.74
CA PRO A 48 -13.69 5.90 1.12
C PRO A 48 -14.01 7.09 2.03
N GLY A 49 -13.05 8.00 2.14
CA GLY A 49 -13.15 9.13 3.08
C GLY A 49 -12.39 8.92 4.39
N THR A 50 -11.96 7.70 4.68
CA THR A 50 -11.17 7.42 5.89
C THR A 50 -9.80 8.07 5.80
N VAL A 51 -9.44 8.82 6.85
CA VAL A 51 -8.12 9.45 6.99
C VAL A 51 -7.31 8.67 8.02
N PHE A 52 -6.06 8.41 7.72
CA PHE A 52 -5.12 7.85 8.69
C PHE A 52 -3.74 8.42 8.49
N GLU A 53 -2.88 8.24 9.48
CA GLU A 53 -1.52 8.75 9.45
C GLU A 53 -0.54 7.64 9.81
N THR A 54 0.65 7.70 9.19
CA THR A 54 1.77 6.81 9.53
C THR A 54 3.02 7.65 9.72
N ASP A 55 3.95 7.16 10.53
CA ASP A 55 5.27 7.76 10.68
C ASP A 55 6.33 6.78 10.16
N THR A 56 7.17 7.25 9.27
CA THR A 56 8.27 6.45 8.74
C THR A 56 9.52 7.33 8.71
N HIS A 57 10.58 6.90 9.37
CA HIS A 57 11.85 7.63 9.43
C HIS A 57 11.70 9.10 9.88
N GLY A 58 10.78 9.34 10.84
CA GLY A 58 10.54 10.68 11.36
C GLY A 58 9.65 11.56 10.47
N HIS A 59 9.19 11.06 9.35
CA HIS A 59 8.28 11.77 8.45
C HIS A 59 6.85 11.31 8.61
N ARG A 60 5.96 12.26 8.92
CA ARG A 60 4.53 11.98 8.99
C ARG A 60 3.94 11.92 7.58
N ARG A 61 3.20 10.88 7.33
CA ARG A 61 2.46 10.68 6.09
C ARG A 61 0.99 10.70 6.39
N THR A 62 0.24 11.52 5.64
CA THR A 62 -1.22 11.57 5.75
C THR A 62 -1.82 10.84 4.56
N TRP A 63 -2.80 10.01 4.84
CA TRP A 63 -3.45 9.15 3.85
C TRP A 63 -4.95 9.37 3.87
N LEU A 64 -5.56 9.23 2.70
CA LEU A 64 -7.00 9.27 2.51
C LEU A 64 -7.41 8.11 1.63
N VAL A 65 -8.34 7.29 2.08
CA VAL A 65 -8.94 6.27 1.21
C VAL A 65 -9.84 6.98 0.21
N THR A 66 -9.55 6.84 -1.08
CA THR A 66 -10.28 7.55 -2.14
C THR A 66 -11.26 6.67 -2.90
N ASP A 67 -11.01 5.36 -2.95
CA ASP A 67 -11.88 4.44 -3.67
C ASP A 67 -11.74 3.03 -3.10
N ARG A 68 -12.83 2.26 -3.21
CA ARG A 68 -12.83 0.85 -2.81
C ARG A 68 -13.85 0.08 -3.65
N VAL A 69 -13.40 -1.03 -4.21
CA VAL A 69 -14.26 -2.08 -4.73
C VAL A 69 -13.86 -3.34 -3.97
N GLN A 70 -14.73 -3.79 -3.08
CA GLN A 70 -14.44 -4.87 -2.14
C GLN A 70 -13.89 -6.12 -2.85
N GLY A 71 -12.74 -6.61 -2.37
CA GLY A 71 -12.08 -7.78 -2.96
C GLY A 71 -11.39 -7.53 -4.28
N LYS A 72 -11.40 -6.30 -4.80
CA LYS A 72 -10.90 -6.01 -6.15
C LYS A 72 -9.96 -4.82 -6.23
N ARG A 73 -10.26 -3.72 -5.55
CA ARG A 73 -9.44 -2.50 -5.66
C ARG A 73 -9.56 -1.65 -4.42
N ILE A 74 -8.43 -1.08 -4.01
CA ILE A 74 -8.39 -0.01 -3.03
C ILE A 74 -7.44 1.07 -3.50
N ALA A 75 -7.81 2.33 -3.31
CA ALA A 75 -7.00 3.47 -3.72
C ALA A 75 -6.88 4.47 -2.57
N TYR A 76 -5.71 5.07 -2.51
CA TYR A 76 -5.33 6.05 -1.49
C TYR A 76 -4.79 7.30 -2.13
N ALA A 77 -5.04 8.45 -1.49
CA ALA A 77 -4.22 9.64 -1.68
C ALA A 77 -3.20 9.69 -0.54
N GLN A 78 -1.99 10.13 -0.85
CA GLN A 78 -0.90 10.26 0.12
C GLN A 78 -0.33 11.67 0.08
N LEU A 79 -0.05 12.22 1.25
CA LEU A 79 0.69 13.48 1.39
C LEU A 79 1.83 13.30 2.39
N ILE A 80 3.04 13.60 1.92
CA ILE A 80 4.23 13.74 2.77
C ILE A 80 4.66 15.19 2.63
N PRO A 81 4.39 16.05 3.65
CA PRO A 81 4.65 17.49 3.53
C PRO A 81 6.10 17.79 3.12
N GLY A 82 6.24 18.70 2.14
CA GLY A 82 7.55 19.08 1.62
C GLY A 82 8.24 18.06 0.74
N GLU A 83 7.69 16.87 0.62
CA GLU A 83 8.29 15.77 -0.15
C GLU A 83 7.50 15.44 -1.40
N ARG A 84 6.29 14.89 -1.23
CA ARG A 84 5.49 14.43 -2.36
C ARG A 84 4.03 14.26 -2.00
N ALA A 85 3.18 14.26 -3.03
CA ALA A 85 1.76 13.93 -2.90
C ALA A 85 1.32 13.17 -4.15
N GLY A 86 0.29 12.36 -4.01
CA GLY A 86 -0.28 11.63 -5.13
C GLY A 86 -1.16 10.48 -4.70
N SER A 87 -1.27 9.48 -5.57
CA SER A 87 -2.16 8.34 -5.36
C SER A 87 -1.42 7.02 -5.38
N ILE A 88 -1.97 6.07 -4.63
CA ILE A 88 -1.55 4.67 -4.65
C ILE A 88 -2.79 3.83 -4.92
N THR A 89 -2.76 3.03 -5.96
CA THR A 89 -3.90 2.19 -6.35
C THR A 89 -3.45 0.73 -6.37
N ILE A 90 -4.20 -0.13 -5.72
CA ILE A 90 -3.95 -1.57 -5.67
C ILE A 90 -5.15 -2.27 -6.28
N THR A 91 -4.91 -2.98 -7.39
CA THR A 91 -5.95 -3.72 -8.12
C THR A 91 -5.63 -5.21 -8.09
N LEU A 92 -6.62 -6.02 -7.74
CA LEU A 92 -6.47 -7.46 -7.56
C LEU A 92 -7.17 -8.22 -8.67
N ASP A 93 -6.47 -9.19 -9.25
CA ASP A 93 -7.02 -10.10 -10.25
C ASP A 93 -6.77 -11.53 -9.80
N ALA A 94 -7.82 -12.35 -9.79
CA ALA A 94 -7.72 -13.75 -9.44
C ALA A 94 -6.88 -14.51 -10.47
N THR A 95 -6.00 -15.40 -9.98
CA THR A 95 -5.19 -16.28 -10.81
C THR A 95 -5.45 -17.73 -10.41
N THR A 96 -4.87 -18.68 -11.15
CA THR A 96 -5.01 -20.10 -10.84
C THR A 96 -4.52 -20.44 -9.42
N ASP A 97 -3.44 -19.80 -8.98
CA ASP A 97 -2.77 -20.10 -7.71
C ASP A 97 -3.02 -19.08 -6.60
N GLY A 98 -3.87 -18.08 -6.84
CA GLY A 98 -4.13 -17.04 -5.87
C GLY A 98 -4.58 -15.73 -6.49
N THR A 99 -3.82 -14.67 -6.25
CA THR A 99 -4.15 -13.32 -6.71
C THR A 99 -2.90 -12.62 -7.23
N GLU A 100 -3.05 -11.89 -8.33
CA GLU A 100 -2.06 -10.93 -8.79
C GLU A 100 -2.51 -9.55 -8.37
N ALA A 101 -1.64 -8.82 -7.67
CA ALA A 101 -1.90 -7.44 -7.26
C ALA A 101 -1.05 -6.49 -8.09
N GLU A 102 -1.69 -5.57 -8.80
CA GLU A 102 -1.01 -4.47 -9.48
C GLU A 102 -0.99 -3.26 -8.55
N ILE A 103 0.20 -2.73 -8.28
CA ILE A 103 0.38 -1.58 -7.39
C ILE A 103 0.92 -0.41 -8.20
N VAL A 104 0.14 0.66 -8.28
CA VAL A 104 0.48 1.87 -9.02
C VAL A 104 0.66 3.02 -8.05
N TYR A 105 1.86 3.62 -8.06
CA TYR A 105 2.15 4.89 -7.37
C TYR A 105 2.20 5.98 -8.44
N ASP A 106 1.40 7.01 -8.27
CA ASP A 106 1.39 8.18 -9.16
C ASP A 106 1.64 9.41 -8.30
N LEU A 107 2.89 9.89 -8.30
CA LEU A 107 3.39 10.83 -7.32
C LEU A 107 3.99 12.07 -7.97
N THR A 108 3.74 13.22 -7.32
CA THR A 108 4.30 14.53 -7.71
C THR A 108 5.20 15.02 -6.59
N PRO A 109 6.47 15.37 -6.86
CA PRO A 109 7.34 15.93 -5.83
C PRO A 109 6.93 17.37 -5.49
N LEU A 110 7.10 17.76 -4.21
CA LEU A 110 6.71 19.06 -3.69
C LEU A 110 7.90 19.97 -3.42
N SER A 111 9.13 19.50 -3.68
CA SER A 111 10.37 20.26 -3.51
C SER A 111 11.47 19.62 -4.34
N ASP A 112 12.62 20.29 -4.44
CA ASP A 112 13.80 19.72 -5.10
C ASP A 112 14.30 18.48 -4.36
N ALA A 113 14.30 18.51 -3.03
CA ALA A 113 14.67 17.36 -2.22
C ALA A 113 13.68 16.21 -2.44
N GLY A 114 12.38 16.52 -2.49
CA GLY A 114 11.35 15.54 -2.78
C GLY A 114 11.51 14.90 -4.16
N ALA A 115 11.90 15.69 -5.17
CA ALA A 115 12.16 15.18 -6.51
C ALA A 115 13.34 14.20 -6.51
N HIS A 116 14.40 14.51 -5.76
CA HIS A 116 15.56 13.63 -5.63
C HIS A 116 15.16 12.30 -4.96
N HIS A 117 14.44 12.36 -3.85
CA HIS A 117 13.98 11.18 -3.13
C HIS A 117 13.00 10.34 -3.97
N LEU A 118 12.13 11.00 -4.72
CA LEU A 118 11.18 10.30 -5.60
C LEU A 118 11.93 9.58 -6.73
N GLY A 119 12.99 10.19 -7.27
CA GLY A 119 13.85 9.56 -8.27
C GLY A 119 14.50 8.28 -7.74
N GLN A 120 14.99 8.30 -6.50
CA GLN A 120 15.55 7.13 -5.82
C GLN A 120 14.49 6.05 -5.63
N PHE A 121 13.29 6.44 -5.20
CA PHE A 121 12.17 5.52 -5.03
C PHE A 121 11.80 4.86 -6.37
N ALA A 122 11.74 5.65 -7.44
CA ALA A 122 11.43 5.14 -8.79
C ALA A 122 12.46 4.11 -9.25
N ASN A 123 13.74 4.38 -9.02
CA ASN A 123 14.82 3.47 -9.41
C ASN A 123 14.77 2.13 -8.66
N GLY A 124 14.30 2.14 -7.42
CA GLY A 124 14.20 0.94 -6.58
C GLY A 124 12.80 0.33 -6.52
N TYR A 125 11.88 0.78 -7.35
CA TYR A 125 10.48 0.39 -7.21
C TYR A 125 10.24 -1.12 -7.35
N GLY A 126 10.86 -1.75 -8.33
CA GLY A 126 10.74 -3.20 -8.52
C GLY A 126 11.21 -3.99 -7.31
N ASP A 127 12.37 -3.63 -6.75
CA ASP A 127 12.91 -4.27 -5.54
C ASP A 127 12.01 -4.00 -4.34
N TYR A 128 11.45 -2.80 -4.25
CA TYR A 128 10.51 -2.44 -3.20
C TYR A 128 9.29 -3.37 -3.20
N LEU A 129 8.70 -3.61 -4.36
CA LEU A 129 7.56 -4.52 -4.48
C LEU A 129 7.96 -5.99 -4.26
N ARG A 130 9.19 -6.39 -4.62
CA ARG A 130 9.67 -7.74 -4.26
C ARG A 130 9.75 -7.90 -2.74
N SER A 131 10.09 -6.83 -2.02
CA SER A 131 10.10 -6.86 -0.55
C SER A 131 8.70 -7.03 0.02
N TRP A 132 7.67 -6.43 -0.59
CA TRP A 132 6.26 -6.65 -0.23
C TRP A 132 5.87 -8.11 -0.42
N GLU A 133 6.19 -8.64 -1.59
CA GLU A 133 5.86 -10.02 -1.95
C GLU A 133 6.48 -11.01 -0.95
N ALA A 134 7.74 -10.81 -0.60
CA ALA A 134 8.44 -11.64 0.37
C ALA A 134 7.84 -11.49 1.79
N ALA A 135 7.53 -10.26 2.21
CA ALA A 135 6.95 -10.00 3.53
C ALA A 135 5.57 -10.63 3.68
N ILE A 136 4.74 -10.52 2.64
CA ILE A 136 3.42 -11.14 2.62
C ILE A 136 3.55 -12.67 2.68
N ALA A 137 4.42 -13.25 1.86
CA ALA A 137 4.64 -14.70 1.86
C ALA A 137 5.10 -15.19 3.24
N ALA A 138 5.99 -14.46 3.90
CA ALA A 138 6.45 -14.79 5.24
C ALA A 138 5.31 -14.70 6.26
N CYS A 139 4.46 -13.69 6.15
CA CYS A 139 3.28 -13.52 7.00
C CYS A 139 2.33 -14.71 6.83
N LEU A 140 2.03 -15.11 5.60
CA LEU A 140 1.11 -16.21 5.31
C LEU A 140 1.65 -17.56 5.80
N SER A 141 2.96 -17.76 5.74
CA SER A 141 3.58 -19.00 6.20
C SER A 141 3.48 -19.20 7.72
N LYS A 142 3.27 -18.12 8.47
CA LYS A 142 3.10 -18.15 9.94
C LYS A 142 1.67 -18.37 10.38
N ARG A 143 0.70 -18.31 9.48
CA ARG A 143 -0.71 -18.52 9.82
C ARG A 143 -0.95 -19.98 10.17
N PRO A 144 -1.79 -20.26 11.21
CA PRO A 144 -2.17 -21.63 11.53
C PRO A 144 -2.84 -22.28 10.32
N ARG A 145 -2.45 -23.54 10.05
CA ARG A 145 -3.16 -24.32 9.05
C ARG A 145 -4.52 -24.72 9.62
N VAL A 146 -5.57 -24.45 8.86
CA VAL A 146 -6.88 -24.97 9.16
C VAL A 146 -6.90 -26.41 8.69
N ALA A 147 -7.03 -27.32 9.62
CA ALA A 147 -7.10 -28.75 9.31
C ALA A 147 -8.42 -29.07 8.63
#